data_59632afc1f2ed374899d4436822ac3d1
#
_entry.id   59632afc1f2ed374899d4436822ac3d1
#
_cell.length_a   1.000
_cell.length_b   1.000
_cell.length_c   1.000
_cell.angle_alpha   90.00
_cell.angle_beta   90.00
_cell.angle_gamma   90.00
#
_symmetry.space_group_name_H-M   'P 1'
#
loop_
_entity.id
_entity.type
_entity.pdbx_description
1 polymer ?
#
loop_
_entity_poly.entity_id
_entity_poly.type
_entity_poly.pdbx_seq_one_letter_code
_entity_poly.pdbx_strand_id
1 'polypeptide(L)'
;VHIALLYQHRVDPNVPMEDVAGVVKDLMQEGKVLHWGLSEASARSIRRAHSVCPLSAVQSEYAIWGREPETKIFSTLQELGIGFVPYCPLGRAFLTGIINENSRFQKGDRRYNLPQFQPEALKHNMPLVYLVEEWAKHKGVTPAQFALIWMLSRKSWIVPIPGTTNPDHLDDFLGAASVRLTPYEMEEFDDAYARIDLMGHRADPFT
;
A
#
# COMPACT_ATOMS: atom_id res chain seq x y z
N VAL A 1 -1.36 -28.74 10.23
CA VAL A 1 -0.76 -27.44 9.87
C VAL A 1 -1.58 -26.86 8.73
N HIS A 2 -1.99 -25.60 8.81
CA HIS A 2 -2.79 -24.90 7.82
C HIS A 2 -2.16 -23.54 7.49
N ILE A 3 -2.52 -22.96 6.36
CA ILE A 3 -2.17 -21.61 5.96
C ILE A 3 -3.25 -20.67 6.50
N ALA A 4 -2.88 -19.68 7.31
CA ALA A 4 -3.83 -18.72 7.86
C ALA A 4 -4.43 -17.82 6.78
N LEU A 5 -3.60 -17.29 5.88
CA LEU A 5 -4.03 -16.43 4.77
C LEU A 5 -3.16 -16.73 3.54
N LEU A 6 -3.79 -17.28 2.50
CA LEU A 6 -3.16 -17.56 1.21
C LEU A 6 -3.39 -16.40 0.25
N TYR A 7 -2.35 -15.97 -0.46
CA TYR A 7 -2.49 -14.97 -1.53
C TYR A 7 -2.16 -15.54 -2.91
N GLN A 8 -3.04 -15.29 -3.89
CA GLN A 8 -2.61 -15.29 -5.28
C GLN A 8 -1.81 -14.02 -5.54
N HIS A 9 -0.49 -14.14 -5.75
CA HIS A 9 0.42 -13.00 -5.80
C HIS A 9 0.20 -12.11 -7.04
N ARG A 10 -0.21 -12.70 -8.18
CA ARG A 10 -0.66 -11.97 -9.37
C ARG A 10 -1.77 -12.76 -10.07
N VAL A 11 -2.69 -12.03 -10.67
CA VAL A 11 -3.72 -12.63 -11.54
C VAL A 11 -3.05 -13.16 -12.80
N ASP A 12 -3.32 -14.43 -13.14
CA ASP A 12 -2.91 -15.00 -14.42
C ASP A 12 -4.01 -14.70 -15.47
N PRO A 13 -3.68 -13.95 -16.53
CA PRO A 13 -4.69 -13.61 -17.56
C PRO A 13 -5.19 -14.82 -18.37
N ASN A 14 -4.45 -15.94 -18.32
CA ASN A 14 -4.79 -17.17 -19.07
C ASN A 14 -5.68 -18.14 -18.26
N VAL A 15 -5.91 -17.86 -16.97
CA VAL A 15 -6.72 -18.71 -16.08
C VAL A 15 -7.94 -17.91 -15.60
N PRO A 16 -9.16 -18.38 -15.84
CA PRO A 16 -10.36 -17.74 -15.30
C PRO A 16 -10.27 -17.59 -13.78
N MET A 17 -10.63 -16.42 -13.28
CA MET A 17 -10.54 -16.13 -11.83
C MET A 17 -11.46 -17.04 -11.02
N GLU A 18 -12.56 -17.48 -11.61
CA GLU A 18 -13.51 -18.42 -11.01
C GLU A 18 -12.89 -19.79 -10.77
N ASP A 19 -12.02 -20.27 -11.67
CA ASP A 19 -11.33 -21.54 -11.53
C ASP A 19 -10.31 -21.48 -10.39
N VAL A 20 -9.56 -20.38 -10.31
CA VAL A 20 -8.62 -20.13 -9.18
C VAL A 20 -9.39 -20.11 -7.86
N ALA A 21 -10.49 -19.37 -7.80
CA ALA A 21 -11.32 -19.25 -6.59
C ALA A 21 -11.96 -20.61 -6.23
N GLY A 22 -12.33 -21.43 -7.22
CA GLY A 22 -12.83 -22.79 -7.02
C GLY A 22 -11.81 -23.69 -6.32
N VAL A 23 -10.57 -23.71 -6.83
CA VAL A 23 -9.48 -24.50 -6.23
C VAL A 23 -9.20 -24.05 -4.79
N VAL A 24 -9.17 -22.74 -4.54
CA VAL A 24 -8.94 -22.23 -3.17
C VAL A 24 -10.11 -22.61 -2.24
N LYS A 25 -11.35 -22.59 -2.74
CA LYS A 25 -12.52 -23.01 -1.99
C LYS A 25 -12.41 -24.48 -1.54
N ASP A 26 -11.93 -25.37 -2.43
CA ASP A 26 -11.70 -26.76 -2.10
C ASP A 26 -10.60 -26.91 -1.02
N LEU A 27 -9.49 -26.17 -1.13
CA LEU A 27 -8.44 -26.14 -0.11
C LEU A 27 -8.94 -25.62 1.25
N MET A 28 -9.88 -24.68 1.25
CA MET A 28 -10.52 -24.20 2.49
C MET A 28 -11.44 -25.26 3.08
N GLN A 29 -12.21 -25.98 2.27
CA GLN A 29 -13.07 -27.09 2.72
C GLN A 29 -12.25 -28.25 3.31
N GLU A 30 -11.07 -28.50 2.76
CA GLU A 30 -10.12 -29.49 3.28
C GLU A 30 -9.39 -29.01 4.57
N GLY A 31 -9.61 -27.79 5.03
CA GLY A 31 -8.95 -27.18 6.19
C GLY A 31 -7.47 -26.85 6.00
N LYS A 32 -6.97 -26.84 4.76
CA LYS A 32 -5.58 -26.50 4.42
C LYS A 32 -5.34 -24.99 4.42
N VAL A 33 -6.36 -24.21 4.08
CA VAL A 33 -6.33 -22.75 4.02
C VAL A 33 -7.50 -22.24 4.86
N LEU A 34 -7.28 -21.23 5.71
CA LEU A 34 -8.35 -20.60 6.51
C LEU A 34 -8.96 -19.40 5.81
N HIS A 35 -8.10 -18.56 5.22
CA HIS A 35 -8.48 -17.33 4.53
C HIS A 35 -7.67 -17.18 3.25
N TRP A 36 -8.18 -16.40 2.30
CA TRP A 36 -7.44 -16.09 1.09
C TRP A 36 -7.62 -14.66 0.60
N GLY A 37 -6.71 -14.24 -0.26
CA GLY A 37 -6.69 -12.90 -0.82
C GLY A 37 -6.06 -12.85 -2.21
N LEU A 38 -6.18 -11.70 -2.84
CA LEU A 38 -5.56 -11.39 -4.12
C LEU A 38 -4.52 -10.28 -3.94
N SER A 39 -3.55 -10.22 -4.86
CA SER A 39 -2.59 -9.12 -4.93
C SER A 39 -2.63 -8.47 -6.30
N GLU A 40 -2.67 -7.12 -6.32
CA GLU A 40 -2.70 -6.31 -7.55
C GLU A 40 -3.84 -6.70 -8.50
N ALA A 41 -5.02 -6.97 -7.96
CA ALA A 41 -6.18 -7.38 -8.73
C ALA A 41 -7.12 -6.21 -9.02
N SER A 42 -7.66 -6.16 -10.23
CA SER A 42 -8.68 -5.17 -10.61
C SER A 42 -10.00 -5.40 -9.85
N ALA A 43 -10.82 -4.37 -9.73
CA ALA A 43 -12.16 -4.47 -9.13
C ALA A 43 -13.01 -5.59 -9.79
N ARG A 44 -12.87 -5.77 -11.11
CA ARG A 44 -13.53 -6.84 -11.85
C ARG A 44 -13.08 -8.24 -11.39
N SER A 45 -11.75 -8.44 -11.27
CA SER A 45 -11.18 -9.72 -10.80
C SER A 45 -11.56 -10.01 -9.36
N ILE A 46 -11.53 -8.98 -8.49
CA ILE A 46 -11.97 -9.09 -7.09
C ILE A 46 -13.41 -9.57 -7.00
N ARG A 47 -14.35 -8.96 -7.73
CA ARG A 47 -15.76 -9.34 -7.72
C ARG A 47 -15.99 -10.75 -8.23
N ARG A 48 -15.32 -11.15 -9.32
CA ARG A 48 -15.41 -12.51 -9.88
C ARG A 48 -14.91 -13.57 -8.89
N ALA A 49 -13.74 -13.35 -8.28
CA ALA A 49 -13.19 -14.23 -7.28
C ALA A 49 -14.10 -14.35 -6.05
N HIS A 50 -14.53 -13.20 -5.51
CA HIS A 50 -15.34 -13.13 -4.30
C HIS A 50 -16.71 -13.82 -4.45
N SER A 51 -17.30 -13.82 -5.65
CA SER A 51 -18.59 -14.49 -5.91
C SER A 51 -18.52 -16.01 -5.84
N VAL A 52 -17.34 -16.61 -6.05
CA VAL A 52 -17.12 -18.07 -5.98
C VAL A 52 -16.64 -18.48 -4.59
N CYS A 53 -15.67 -17.75 -4.07
CA CYS A 53 -15.08 -17.95 -2.74
C CYS A 53 -14.79 -16.59 -2.10
N PRO A 54 -15.44 -16.22 -0.99
CA PRO A 54 -15.27 -14.91 -0.38
C PRO A 54 -13.81 -14.59 -0.05
N LEU A 55 -13.33 -13.44 -0.51
CA LEU A 55 -12.00 -12.92 -0.21
C LEU A 55 -11.98 -12.28 1.17
N SER A 56 -10.91 -12.50 1.91
CA SER A 56 -10.66 -11.85 3.21
C SER A 56 -9.85 -10.57 3.05
N ALA A 57 -8.92 -10.52 2.08
CA ALA A 57 -8.04 -9.37 1.90
C ALA A 57 -7.61 -9.18 0.45
N VAL A 58 -7.26 -7.93 0.11
CA VAL A 58 -6.54 -7.58 -1.12
C VAL A 58 -5.27 -6.83 -0.75
N GLN A 59 -4.14 -7.24 -1.34
CA GLN A 59 -2.84 -6.61 -1.14
C GLN A 59 -2.44 -5.82 -2.39
N SER A 60 -2.14 -4.53 -2.23
CA SER A 60 -1.64 -3.69 -3.34
C SER A 60 -0.66 -2.64 -2.85
N GLU A 61 0.17 -2.10 -3.75
CA GLU A 61 1.02 -0.96 -3.43
C GLU A 61 0.15 0.25 -3.13
N TYR A 62 0.39 0.86 -1.95
CA TYR A 62 -0.32 2.06 -1.56
C TYR A 62 0.53 2.87 -0.58
N ALA A 63 0.68 4.14 -0.87
CA ALA A 63 1.42 5.11 -0.07
C ALA A 63 0.91 6.53 -0.38
N ILE A 64 1.39 7.54 0.33
CA ILE A 64 1.00 8.94 0.10
C ILE A 64 1.20 9.35 -1.37
N TRP A 65 2.26 8.86 -2.03
CA TRP A 65 2.57 9.20 -3.42
C TRP A 65 1.95 8.29 -4.49
N GLY A 66 1.26 7.22 -4.08
CA GLY A 66 0.64 6.24 -4.97
C GLY A 66 -0.74 5.87 -4.46
N ARG A 67 -1.77 6.59 -4.87
CA ARG A 67 -3.13 6.53 -4.34
C ARG A 67 -4.13 5.87 -5.29
N GLU A 68 -3.68 5.18 -6.33
CA GLU A 68 -4.54 4.50 -7.32
C GLU A 68 -5.59 3.59 -6.70
N PRO A 69 -5.30 2.83 -5.61
CA PRO A 69 -6.31 1.99 -4.95
C PRO A 69 -7.55 2.76 -4.49
N GLU A 70 -7.42 4.04 -4.10
CA GLU A 70 -8.56 4.85 -3.64
C GLU A 70 -9.66 4.97 -4.70
N THR A 71 -9.27 5.17 -5.96
CA THR A 71 -10.19 5.34 -7.09
C THR A 71 -10.54 4.03 -7.80
N LYS A 72 -9.66 3.03 -7.75
CA LYS A 72 -9.78 1.79 -8.52
C LYS A 72 -10.48 0.65 -7.78
N ILE A 73 -10.20 0.47 -6.49
CA ILE A 73 -10.65 -0.72 -5.76
C ILE A 73 -11.33 -0.44 -4.41
N PHE A 74 -11.08 0.70 -3.74
CA PHE A 74 -11.60 0.95 -2.39
C PHE A 74 -13.13 0.82 -2.28
N SER A 75 -13.88 1.33 -3.25
CA SER A 75 -15.34 1.19 -3.27
C SER A 75 -15.77 -0.28 -3.29
N THR A 76 -15.08 -1.10 -4.09
CA THR A 76 -15.34 -2.54 -4.20
C THR A 76 -15.00 -3.28 -2.91
N LEU A 77 -13.85 -2.95 -2.28
CA LEU A 77 -13.45 -3.56 -1.01
C LEU A 77 -14.44 -3.22 0.11
N GLN A 78 -14.86 -1.97 0.19
CA GLN A 78 -15.83 -1.52 1.20
C GLN A 78 -17.19 -2.19 1.01
N GLU A 79 -17.69 -2.30 -0.23
CA GLU A 79 -18.95 -2.97 -0.56
C GLU A 79 -18.93 -4.45 -0.17
N LEU A 80 -17.81 -5.14 -0.44
CA LEU A 80 -17.68 -6.58 -0.22
C LEU A 80 -17.15 -6.95 1.17
N GLY A 81 -16.82 -5.97 2.02
CA GLY A 81 -16.29 -6.22 3.37
C GLY A 81 -14.89 -6.83 3.37
N ILE A 82 -14.05 -6.49 2.38
CA ILE A 82 -12.71 -7.05 2.18
C ILE A 82 -11.67 -6.11 2.81
N GLY A 83 -10.74 -6.65 3.61
CA GLY A 83 -9.60 -5.91 4.16
C GLY A 83 -8.58 -5.51 3.09
N PHE A 84 -7.87 -4.41 3.33
CA PHE A 84 -6.81 -3.94 2.43
C PHE A 84 -5.44 -3.97 3.12
N VAL A 85 -4.45 -4.57 2.45
CA VAL A 85 -3.10 -4.76 2.97
C VAL A 85 -2.10 -4.02 2.09
N PRO A 86 -1.79 -2.75 2.41
CA PRO A 86 -0.82 -1.96 1.65
C PRO A 86 0.61 -2.47 1.81
N TYR A 87 1.28 -2.78 0.70
CA TYR A 87 2.72 -2.97 0.71
C TYR A 87 3.45 -1.70 0.24
N CYS A 88 4.74 -1.58 0.58
CA CYS A 88 5.56 -0.39 0.39
C CYS A 88 4.94 0.91 0.95
N PRO A 89 4.34 0.90 2.17
CA PRO A 89 3.61 2.05 2.71
C PRO A 89 4.50 3.30 2.93
N LEU A 90 5.82 3.10 3.03
CA LEU A 90 6.82 4.17 3.20
C LEU A 90 7.43 4.64 1.85
N GLY A 91 6.81 4.30 0.71
CA GLY A 91 7.32 4.67 -0.60
C GLY A 91 8.74 4.17 -0.85
N ARG A 92 9.07 2.94 -0.43
CA ARG A 92 10.43 2.36 -0.53
C ARG A 92 11.50 3.24 0.15
N ALA A 93 11.19 3.78 1.32
CA ALA A 93 11.95 4.71 2.13
C ALA A 93 11.96 6.18 1.64
N PHE A 94 11.31 6.53 0.54
CA PHE A 94 11.23 7.92 0.08
C PHE A 94 10.52 8.83 1.08
N LEU A 95 9.43 8.34 1.68
CA LEU A 95 8.61 9.09 2.63
C LEU A 95 9.19 9.16 4.05
N THR A 96 10.39 8.60 4.29
CA THR A 96 11.05 8.64 5.60
C THR A 96 12.04 9.79 5.75
N GLY A 97 12.30 10.56 4.67
CA GLY A 97 13.28 11.65 4.66
C GLY A 97 14.73 11.22 4.50
N ILE A 98 15.05 9.91 4.51
CA ILE A 98 16.44 9.43 4.33
C ILE A 98 16.90 9.46 2.87
N ILE A 99 15.98 9.56 1.91
CA ILE A 99 16.27 9.71 0.48
C ILE A 99 16.07 11.17 0.11
N ASN A 100 17.03 11.75 -0.60
CA ASN A 100 17.00 13.11 -1.08
C ASN A 100 17.37 13.19 -2.59
N GLU A 101 17.40 14.38 -3.16
CA GLU A 101 17.72 14.63 -4.56
C GLU A 101 19.11 14.15 -5.01
N ASN A 102 20.04 13.98 -4.05
CA ASN A 102 21.39 13.49 -4.30
C ASN A 102 21.55 11.98 -4.15
N SER A 103 20.51 11.29 -3.67
CA SER A 103 20.52 9.84 -3.51
C SER A 103 20.70 9.14 -4.85
N ARG A 104 21.51 8.07 -4.86
CA ARG A 104 21.75 7.24 -6.05
C ARG A 104 21.68 5.78 -5.66
N PHE A 105 21.08 4.97 -6.52
CA PHE A 105 20.89 3.54 -6.29
C PHE A 105 21.80 2.75 -7.21
N GLN A 106 22.31 1.61 -6.72
CA GLN A 106 23.20 0.74 -7.47
C GLN A 106 22.41 -0.32 -8.25
N LYS A 107 23.01 -0.87 -9.30
CA LYS A 107 22.46 -2.03 -10.01
C LYS A 107 22.27 -3.20 -9.04
N GLY A 108 21.04 -3.73 -8.97
CA GLY A 108 20.63 -4.74 -7.98
C GLY A 108 19.67 -4.21 -6.91
N ASP A 109 19.68 -2.91 -6.62
CA ASP A 109 18.61 -2.27 -5.87
C ASP A 109 17.38 -2.09 -6.77
N ARG A 110 16.21 -2.50 -6.29
CA ARG A 110 14.95 -2.38 -7.07
C ARG A 110 14.65 -0.94 -7.49
N ARG A 111 15.06 0.05 -6.69
CA ARG A 111 14.86 1.48 -6.97
C ARG A 111 15.65 1.97 -8.18
N TYR A 112 16.75 1.31 -8.52
CA TYR A 112 17.61 1.68 -9.65
C TYR A 112 16.86 1.87 -10.98
N ASN A 113 15.89 1.01 -11.27
CA ASN A 113 15.12 1.02 -12.52
C ASN A 113 13.73 1.67 -12.40
N LEU A 114 13.33 2.13 -11.20
CA LEU A 114 12.02 2.71 -11.02
C LEU A 114 11.99 4.18 -11.45
N PRO A 115 11.00 4.61 -12.26
CA PRO A 115 10.93 5.96 -12.80
C PRO A 115 10.97 7.05 -11.72
N GLN A 116 10.24 6.85 -10.61
CA GLN A 116 10.16 7.82 -9.52
C GLN A 116 11.47 7.98 -8.71
N PHE A 117 12.45 7.08 -8.91
CA PHE A 117 13.77 7.15 -8.26
C PHE A 117 14.88 7.60 -9.20
N GLN A 118 14.57 8.00 -10.44
CA GLN A 118 15.56 8.61 -11.33
C GLN A 118 15.94 10.01 -10.80
N PRO A 119 17.17 10.48 -11.05
CA PRO A 119 17.69 11.73 -10.46
C PRO A 119 16.77 12.94 -10.63
N GLU A 120 16.17 13.08 -11.82
CA GLU A 120 15.26 14.17 -12.13
C GLU A 120 13.95 14.05 -11.31
N ALA A 121 13.37 12.85 -11.26
CA ALA A 121 12.17 12.58 -10.49
C ALA A 121 12.40 12.74 -8.99
N LEU A 122 13.55 12.29 -8.45
CA LEU A 122 13.89 12.52 -7.03
C LEU A 122 13.88 14.02 -6.70
N LYS A 123 14.54 14.84 -7.51
CA LYS A 123 14.57 16.29 -7.31
C LYS A 123 13.17 16.91 -7.39
N HIS A 124 12.39 16.50 -8.40
CA HIS A 124 11.04 16.99 -8.63
C HIS A 124 10.08 16.63 -7.49
N ASN A 125 10.22 15.44 -6.91
CA ASN A 125 9.33 14.91 -5.89
C ASN A 125 9.68 15.33 -4.45
N MET A 126 10.80 16.04 -4.21
CA MET A 126 11.20 16.49 -2.87
C MET A 126 10.13 17.31 -2.13
N PRO A 127 9.29 18.14 -2.78
CA PRO A 127 8.20 18.82 -2.09
C PRO A 127 7.27 17.90 -1.30
N LEU A 128 7.08 16.65 -1.74
CA LEU A 128 6.31 15.67 -0.98
C LEU A 128 7.03 15.23 0.30
N VAL A 129 8.34 15.04 0.25
CA VAL A 129 9.14 14.70 1.45
C VAL A 129 9.05 15.82 2.47
N TYR A 130 9.22 17.07 2.03
CA TYR A 130 9.11 18.24 2.91
C TYR A 130 7.72 18.37 3.54
N LEU A 131 6.65 18.11 2.78
CA LEU A 131 5.29 18.10 3.33
C LEU A 131 5.14 17.03 4.42
N VAL A 132 5.64 15.82 4.18
CA VAL A 132 5.59 14.72 5.17
C VAL A 132 6.41 15.07 6.43
N GLU A 133 7.58 15.66 6.28
CA GLU A 133 8.43 16.09 7.39
C GLU A 133 7.78 17.21 8.23
N GLU A 134 7.15 18.18 7.57
CA GLU A 134 6.43 19.27 8.24
C GLU A 134 5.28 18.72 9.09
N TRP A 135 4.47 17.85 8.52
CA TRP A 135 3.34 17.22 9.23
C TRP A 135 3.80 16.26 10.33
N ALA A 136 4.88 15.53 10.11
CA ALA A 136 5.49 14.67 11.14
C ALA A 136 5.93 15.52 12.34
N LYS A 137 6.60 16.64 12.09
CA LYS A 137 7.02 17.59 13.13
C LYS A 137 5.80 18.19 13.87
N HIS A 138 4.75 18.56 13.15
CA HIS A 138 3.50 19.08 13.76
C HIS A 138 2.86 18.06 14.69
N LYS A 139 2.88 16.78 14.33
CA LYS A 139 2.33 15.68 15.15
C LYS A 139 3.29 15.16 16.22
N GLY A 140 4.56 15.63 16.25
CA GLY A 140 5.57 15.15 17.18
C GLY A 140 6.00 13.70 16.94
N VAL A 141 6.01 13.25 15.68
CA VAL A 141 6.33 11.88 15.25
C VAL A 141 7.42 11.88 14.19
N THR A 142 7.94 10.70 13.82
CA THR A 142 8.86 10.57 12.69
C THR A 142 8.13 10.65 11.35
N PRO A 143 8.79 11.00 10.23
CA PRO A 143 8.19 10.94 8.90
C PRO A 143 7.66 9.56 8.53
N ALA A 144 8.36 8.48 8.94
CA ALA A 144 7.91 7.10 8.75
C ALA A 144 6.60 6.83 9.51
N GLN A 145 6.54 7.24 10.78
CA GLN A 145 5.29 7.15 11.56
C GLN A 145 4.17 7.95 10.93
N PHE A 146 4.45 9.19 10.47
CA PHE A 146 3.41 10.01 9.85
C PHE A 146 2.83 9.35 8.59
N ALA A 147 3.67 8.77 7.74
CA ALA A 147 3.19 8.05 6.54
C ALA A 147 2.25 6.89 6.91
N LEU A 148 2.55 6.16 7.99
CA LEU A 148 1.70 5.08 8.50
C LEU A 148 0.43 5.61 9.18
N ILE A 149 0.53 6.69 9.96
CA ILE A 149 -0.62 7.37 10.61
C ILE A 149 -1.61 7.84 9.56
N TRP A 150 -1.13 8.52 8.52
CA TRP A 150 -1.96 8.95 7.40
C TRP A 150 -2.73 7.78 6.79
N MET A 151 -2.06 6.69 6.50
CA MET A 151 -2.65 5.49 5.90
C MET A 151 -3.71 4.85 6.81
N LEU A 152 -3.39 4.67 8.09
CA LEU A 152 -4.29 4.11 9.10
C LEU A 152 -5.49 5.02 9.39
N SER A 153 -5.39 6.32 9.09
CA SER A 153 -6.48 7.29 9.25
C SER A 153 -7.45 7.30 8.05
N ARG A 154 -7.07 6.70 6.90
CA ARG A 154 -7.92 6.67 5.69
C ARG A 154 -9.14 5.78 5.87
N LYS A 155 -8.97 4.55 6.34
CA LYS A 155 -10.05 3.56 6.54
C LYS A 155 -9.68 2.59 7.66
N SER A 156 -10.66 2.15 8.43
CA SER A 156 -10.46 1.22 9.56
C SER A 156 -10.09 -0.22 9.12
N TRP A 157 -10.30 -0.56 7.85
CA TRP A 157 -10.00 -1.88 7.29
C TRP A 157 -8.65 -1.94 6.54
N ILE A 158 -7.80 -0.92 6.70
CA ILE A 158 -6.43 -0.88 6.15
C ILE A 158 -5.44 -1.39 7.21
N VAL A 159 -4.61 -2.37 6.80
CA VAL A 159 -3.55 -2.96 7.64
C VAL A 159 -2.24 -2.91 6.86
N PRO A 160 -1.39 -1.89 7.04
CA PRO A 160 -0.13 -1.76 6.32
C PRO A 160 0.90 -2.79 6.76
N ILE A 161 1.78 -3.18 5.81
CA ILE A 161 2.90 -4.09 6.04
C ILE A 161 4.25 -3.41 5.77
N PRO A 162 4.68 -2.47 6.63
CA PRO A 162 5.99 -1.84 6.48
C PRO A 162 7.12 -2.87 6.70
N GLY A 163 8.08 -2.93 5.77
CA GLY A 163 9.23 -3.84 5.87
C GLY A 163 10.47 -3.12 6.40
N THR A 164 11.18 -3.77 7.31
CA THR A 164 12.48 -3.32 7.82
C THR A 164 13.35 -4.50 8.23
N THR A 165 14.67 -4.30 8.25
CA THR A 165 15.67 -5.22 8.84
C THR A 165 16.24 -4.69 10.14
N ASN A 166 15.83 -3.48 10.56
CA ASN A 166 16.27 -2.86 11.81
C ASN A 166 15.14 -2.95 12.86
N PRO A 167 15.38 -3.59 14.03
CA PRO A 167 14.39 -3.67 15.11
C PRO A 167 13.91 -2.30 15.61
N ASP A 168 14.78 -1.31 15.70
CA ASP A 168 14.41 0.04 16.16
C ASP A 168 13.37 0.70 15.22
N HIS A 169 13.46 0.42 13.91
CA HIS A 169 12.44 0.88 12.96
C HIS A 169 11.09 0.18 13.18
N LEU A 170 11.10 -1.08 13.63
CA LEU A 170 9.85 -1.77 13.93
C LEU A 170 9.14 -1.12 15.12
N ASP A 171 9.87 -0.80 16.18
CA ASP A 171 9.33 -0.10 17.35
C ASP A 171 8.78 1.29 16.95
N ASP A 172 9.52 2.01 16.09
CA ASP A 172 9.06 3.28 15.52
C ASP A 172 7.74 3.10 14.76
N PHE A 173 7.63 2.09 13.88
CA PHE A 173 6.40 1.82 13.12
C PHE A 173 5.21 1.46 14.02
N LEU A 174 5.42 0.69 15.08
CA LEU A 174 4.38 0.32 16.03
C LEU A 174 3.79 1.55 16.74
N GLY A 175 4.59 2.58 16.99
CA GLY A 175 4.15 3.85 17.55
C GLY A 175 3.06 4.55 16.72
N ALA A 176 3.04 4.34 15.41
CA ALA A 176 2.01 4.90 14.53
C ALA A 176 0.59 4.35 14.81
N ALA A 177 0.48 3.17 15.41
CA ALA A 177 -0.82 2.52 15.64
C ALA A 177 -1.69 3.27 16.67
N SER A 178 -1.10 4.04 17.56
CA SER A 178 -1.79 4.79 18.63
C SER A 178 -2.21 6.21 18.24
N VAL A 179 -1.78 6.70 17.07
CA VAL A 179 -2.04 8.07 16.61
C VAL A 179 -2.99 8.04 15.41
N ARG A 180 -3.87 9.04 15.32
CA ARG A 180 -4.76 9.23 14.16
C ARG A 180 -4.77 10.70 13.76
N LEU A 181 -5.01 10.95 12.48
CA LEU A 181 -5.38 12.25 11.98
C LEU A 181 -6.89 12.45 12.15
N THR A 182 -7.28 13.64 12.56
CA THR A 182 -8.69 14.04 12.53
C THR A 182 -9.17 14.22 11.08
N PRO A 183 -10.48 14.21 10.81
CA PRO A 183 -10.99 14.51 9.46
C PRO A 183 -10.51 15.85 8.91
N TYR A 184 -10.40 16.87 9.75
CA TYR A 184 -9.89 18.19 9.38
C TYR A 184 -8.41 18.14 8.96
N GLU A 185 -7.56 17.49 9.76
CA GLU A 185 -6.13 17.30 9.43
C GLU A 185 -5.94 16.46 8.15
N MET A 186 -6.81 15.48 7.92
CA MET A 186 -6.78 14.70 6.68
C MET A 186 -7.11 15.55 5.45
N GLU A 187 -8.12 16.42 5.54
CA GLU A 187 -8.50 17.35 4.48
C GLU A 187 -7.39 18.36 4.21
N GLU A 188 -6.85 18.98 5.26
CA GLU A 188 -5.76 19.96 5.16
C GLU A 188 -4.49 19.35 4.51
N PHE A 189 -4.14 18.12 4.91
CA PHE A 189 -3.03 17.40 4.29
C PHE A 189 -3.31 17.08 2.82
N ASP A 190 -4.52 16.61 2.49
CA ASP A 190 -4.90 16.26 1.12
C ASP A 190 -4.93 17.50 0.21
N ASP A 191 -5.34 18.65 0.72
CA ASP A 191 -5.30 19.93 0.01
C ASP A 191 -3.87 20.40 -0.26
N ALA A 192 -2.97 20.22 0.70
CA ALA A 192 -1.54 20.53 0.51
C ALA A 192 -0.90 19.55 -0.50
N TYR A 193 -1.20 18.27 -0.39
CA TYR A 193 -0.75 17.23 -1.32
C TYR A 193 -1.24 17.48 -2.76
N ALA A 194 -2.47 17.92 -2.96
CA ALA A 194 -3.06 18.17 -4.28
C ALA A 194 -2.33 19.27 -5.09
N ARG A 195 -1.52 20.10 -4.41
CA ARG A 195 -0.70 21.14 -5.04
C ARG A 195 0.67 20.64 -5.50
N ILE A 196 1.01 19.40 -5.16
CA ILE A 196 2.30 18.79 -5.52
C ILE A 196 2.12 18.00 -6.81
N ASP A 197 2.87 18.40 -7.83
CA ASP A 197 3.02 17.61 -9.05
C ASP A 197 4.07 16.52 -8.82
N LEU A 198 3.74 15.26 -9.13
CA LEU A 198 4.64 14.12 -8.94
C LEU A 198 5.09 13.56 -10.28
N MET A 199 6.39 13.28 -10.38
CA MET A 199 7.02 12.69 -11.57
C MET A 199 7.35 11.22 -11.36
N GLY A 200 7.24 10.42 -12.43
CA GLY A 200 7.70 9.03 -12.45
C GLY A 200 6.70 8.07 -11.82
N HIS A 201 5.42 8.22 -12.15
CA HIS A 201 4.37 7.30 -11.69
C HIS A 201 4.67 5.84 -12.03
N ARG A 202 4.25 4.95 -11.16
CA ARG A 202 4.19 3.52 -11.43
C ARG A 202 3.18 3.26 -12.55
N ALA A 203 3.46 2.27 -13.43
CA ALA A 203 2.43 1.77 -14.35
C ALA A 203 1.21 1.28 -13.56
N ASP A 204 0.01 1.56 -14.05
CA ASP A 204 -1.25 1.18 -13.38
C ASP A 204 -1.32 -0.36 -13.27
N PRO A 205 -1.31 -0.94 -12.07
CA PRO A 205 -1.34 -2.39 -11.89
C PRO A 205 -2.75 -2.98 -12.05
N PHE A 206 -3.78 -2.14 -12.20
CA PHE A 206 -5.19 -2.54 -12.25
C PHE A 206 -5.78 -2.56 -13.67
N THR A 207 -4.94 -2.35 -14.69
CA THR A 207 -5.34 -2.42 -16.11
C THR A 207 -5.28 -3.84 -16.64
#